data_8a5f55d26747ed4df2089a1e45729051
#
_entry.id   8a5f55d26747ed4df2089a1e45729051
#
_cell.length_a   1.000
_cell.length_b   1.000
_cell.length_c   1.000
_cell.angle_alpha   90.00
_cell.angle_beta   90.00
_cell.angle_gamma   90.00
#
_symmetry.space_group_name_H-M   'P 1'
#
loop_
_entity.id
_entity.type
_entity.pdbx_description
1 polymer ?
#
loop_
_entity_poly.entity_id
_entity_poly.type
_entity_poly.pdbx_seq_one_letter_code
_entity_poly.pdbx_strand_id
1 'polypeptide(L)'
;MTRGFALVVVEGALEVPASLKLLVAAGAGIEGLHPIDKGGRIRFWQDARRYNRVAASLGPVLGLADLEAFPCPSGLIAKHLRAAKHADFVLRIAERMLESWFLADDSLADFFHISGALLPRNPDAETNPKQTLVNLARRSRSARLRSDLVPEEGSSGIVGKGYTPKMTEFIEGHWRPNRAQRRSESLRRALAAIRLATVR
;
A
#
# COMPACT_ATOMS: atom_id res chain seq x y z
N MET A 1 -21.24 1.48 17.99
CA MET A 1 -19.93 0.81 18.22
C MET A 1 -19.28 0.62 16.87
N THR A 2 -18.04 1.05 16.68
CA THR A 2 -17.30 0.77 15.45
C THR A 2 -16.87 -0.69 15.45
N ARG A 3 -17.11 -1.39 14.34
CA ARG A 3 -16.71 -2.79 14.17
C ARG A 3 -15.20 -2.84 13.87
N GLY A 4 -14.44 -3.59 14.66
CA GLY A 4 -13.01 -3.82 14.41
C GLY A 4 -12.77 -4.80 13.26
N PHE A 5 -11.57 -4.75 12.67
CA PHE A 5 -11.12 -5.78 11.75
C PHE A 5 -10.64 -7.03 12.52
N ALA A 6 -11.10 -8.20 12.08
CA ALA A 6 -10.69 -9.48 12.68
C ALA A 6 -9.28 -9.90 12.24
N LEU A 7 -8.85 -9.46 11.05
CA LEU A 7 -7.57 -9.84 10.47
C LEU A 7 -7.11 -8.79 9.44
N VAL A 8 -5.79 -8.60 9.37
CA VAL A 8 -5.13 -7.86 8.30
C VAL A 8 -4.11 -8.77 7.63
N VAL A 9 -4.15 -8.89 6.31
CA VAL A 9 -3.22 -9.69 5.53
C VAL A 9 -2.68 -8.86 4.37
N VAL A 10 -1.37 -8.90 4.19
CA VAL A 10 -0.69 -8.04 3.22
C VAL A 10 0.31 -8.83 2.38
N GLU A 11 0.62 -8.31 1.21
CA GLU A 11 1.51 -8.97 0.25
C GLU A 11 2.96 -8.93 0.71
N GLY A 12 3.44 -7.81 1.25
CA GLY A 12 4.85 -7.59 1.61
C GLY A 12 5.08 -6.60 2.75
N ALA A 13 6.35 -6.34 3.01
CA ALA A 13 6.80 -5.63 4.21
C ALA A 13 6.31 -4.18 4.33
N LEU A 14 6.21 -3.42 3.22
CA LEU A 14 5.76 -2.02 3.27
C LEU A 14 4.26 -1.91 3.49
N GLU A 15 3.49 -2.90 3.04
CA GLU A 15 2.05 -2.97 3.26
C GLU A 15 1.70 -3.17 4.74
N VAL A 16 2.61 -3.70 5.56
CA VAL A 16 2.40 -3.86 7.01
C VAL A 16 2.12 -2.50 7.67
N PRO A 17 3.05 -1.54 7.71
CA PRO A 17 2.79 -0.23 8.29
C PRO A 17 1.74 0.56 7.49
N ALA A 18 1.67 0.39 6.16
CA ALA A 18 0.68 1.06 5.34
C ALA A 18 -0.76 0.65 5.69
N SER A 19 -1.01 -0.65 5.92
CA SER A 19 -2.34 -1.15 6.30
C SER A 19 -2.82 -0.57 7.63
N LEU A 20 -1.94 -0.47 8.62
CA LEU A 20 -2.25 0.15 9.92
C LEU A 20 -2.57 1.64 9.76
N LYS A 21 -1.79 2.37 8.96
CA LYS A 21 -2.07 3.78 8.65
C LYS A 21 -3.40 3.97 7.93
N LEU A 22 -3.77 3.07 7.02
CA LEU A 22 -5.07 3.11 6.34
C LEU A 22 -6.21 2.89 7.31
N LEU A 23 -6.09 1.91 8.22
CA LEU A 23 -7.11 1.63 9.24
C LEU A 23 -7.32 2.86 10.13
N VAL A 24 -6.25 3.43 10.69
CA VAL A 24 -6.31 4.66 11.50
C VAL A 24 -6.93 5.81 10.71
N ALA A 25 -6.51 6.03 9.46
CA ALA A 25 -7.06 7.09 8.60
C ALA A 25 -8.54 6.89 8.25
N ALA A 26 -9.02 5.66 8.31
CA ALA A 26 -10.43 5.30 8.12
C ALA A 26 -11.25 5.35 9.41
N GLY A 27 -10.63 5.59 10.57
CA GLY A 27 -11.29 5.61 11.88
C GLY A 27 -11.48 4.22 12.50
N ALA A 28 -10.76 3.20 12.03
CA ALA A 28 -10.76 1.87 12.63
C ALA A 28 -9.77 1.80 13.80
N GLY A 29 -10.11 1.05 14.85
CA GLY A 29 -9.17 0.67 15.90
C GLY A 29 -8.13 -0.33 15.36
N ILE A 30 -6.92 -0.20 15.85
CA ILE A 30 -5.80 -1.09 15.46
C ILE A 30 -5.23 -1.87 16.66
N GLU A 31 -5.83 -1.74 17.83
CA GLU A 31 -5.38 -2.42 19.05
C GLU A 31 -5.41 -3.94 18.86
N GLY A 32 -4.30 -4.60 19.15
CA GLY A 32 -4.14 -6.05 18.99
C GLY A 32 -4.09 -6.55 17.55
N LEU A 33 -4.11 -5.66 16.55
CA LEU A 33 -3.97 -6.05 15.14
C LEU A 33 -2.49 -6.20 14.78
N HIS A 34 -2.16 -7.40 14.31
CA HIS A 34 -0.84 -7.73 13.78
C HIS A 34 -0.99 -8.14 12.32
N PRO A 35 -0.67 -7.25 11.34
CA PRO A 35 -0.77 -7.59 9.93
C PRO A 35 0.11 -8.80 9.58
N ILE A 36 -0.46 -9.75 8.87
CA ILE A 36 0.24 -10.94 8.39
C ILE A 36 0.89 -10.61 7.05
N ASP A 37 2.22 -10.44 7.05
CA ASP A 37 3.01 -10.35 5.82
C ASP A 37 3.14 -11.74 5.19
N LYS A 38 2.73 -11.87 3.94
CA LYS A 38 2.81 -13.12 3.18
C LYS A 38 4.17 -13.35 2.54
N GLY A 39 5.05 -12.36 2.57
CA GLY A 39 6.38 -12.45 1.97
C GLY A 39 6.31 -12.60 0.46
N GLY A 40 5.33 -11.96 -0.18
CA GLY A 40 5.20 -11.80 -1.62
C GLY A 40 3.89 -12.30 -2.22
N ARG A 41 3.68 -11.83 -3.45
CA ARG A 41 2.46 -11.98 -4.27
C ARG A 41 1.94 -13.41 -4.36
N ILE A 42 2.80 -14.38 -4.64
CA ILE A 42 2.37 -15.77 -4.86
C ILE A 42 1.67 -16.31 -3.62
N ARG A 43 2.29 -16.17 -2.46
CA ARG A 43 1.76 -16.66 -1.18
C ARG A 43 0.49 -15.92 -0.77
N PHE A 44 0.42 -14.60 -1.01
CA PHE A 44 -0.77 -13.82 -0.75
C PHE A 44 -1.98 -14.38 -1.52
N TRP A 45 -1.84 -14.55 -2.84
CA TRP A 45 -2.93 -14.98 -3.69
C TRP A 45 -3.29 -16.47 -3.53
N GLN A 46 -2.34 -17.34 -3.15
CA GLN A 46 -2.62 -18.74 -2.78
C GLN A 46 -3.62 -18.84 -1.63
N ASP A 47 -3.50 -17.94 -0.65
CA ASP A 47 -4.34 -17.94 0.54
C ASP A 47 -5.60 -17.05 0.43
N ALA A 48 -5.79 -16.30 -0.65
CA ALA A 48 -6.88 -15.33 -0.79
C ALA A 48 -8.28 -15.95 -0.56
N ARG A 49 -8.51 -17.18 -1.04
CA ARG A 49 -9.76 -17.91 -0.81
C ARG A 49 -9.98 -18.25 0.67
N ARG A 50 -8.93 -18.59 1.39
CA ARG A 50 -8.98 -18.83 2.83
C ARG A 50 -9.43 -17.57 3.56
N TYR A 51 -8.84 -16.41 3.25
CA TYR A 51 -9.22 -15.14 3.85
C TYR A 51 -10.64 -14.71 3.50
N ASN A 52 -11.10 -15.02 2.29
CA ASN A 52 -12.50 -14.80 1.93
C ASN A 52 -13.48 -15.60 2.81
N ARG A 53 -13.14 -16.86 3.17
CA ARG A 53 -13.93 -17.67 4.12
C ARG A 53 -13.81 -17.14 5.55
N VAL A 54 -12.62 -16.75 5.98
CA VAL A 54 -12.40 -16.14 7.31
C VAL A 54 -13.28 -14.90 7.47
N ALA A 55 -13.35 -14.06 6.44
CA ALA A 55 -14.21 -12.87 6.45
C ALA A 55 -15.70 -13.22 6.64
N ALA A 56 -16.16 -14.33 6.06
CA ALA A 56 -17.53 -14.79 6.23
C ALA A 56 -17.85 -15.30 7.65
N SER A 57 -16.84 -15.78 8.38
CA SER A 57 -17.01 -16.42 9.69
C SER A 57 -16.69 -15.51 10.86
N LEU A 58 -15.64 -14.70 10.75
CA LEU A 58 -15.10 -13.92 11.88
C LEU A 58 -15.35 -12.41 11.78
N GLY A 59 -15.73 -11.91 10.61
CA GLY A 59 -15.95 -10.48 10.38
C GLY A 59 -14.92 -9.84 9.45
N PRO A 60 -14.78 -8.49 9.44
CA PRO A 60 -13.99 -7.79 8.45
C PRO A 60 -12.53 -8.24 8.40
N VAL A 61 -12.08 -8.61 7.22
CA VAL A 61 -10.68 -8.92 6.91
C VAL A 61 -10.17 -7.89 5.89
N LEU A 62 -9.10 -7.16 6.21
CA LEU A 62 -8.41 -6.31 5.26
C LEU A 62 -7.36 -7.14 4.50
N GLY A 63 -7.46 -7.18 3.20
CA GLY A 63 -6.40 -7.65 2.29
C GLY A 63 -5.80 -6.49 1.51
N LEU A 64 -4.48 -6.39 1.46
CA LEU A 64 -3.77 -5.36 0.68
C LEU A 64 -2.75 -6.00 -0.23
N ALA A 65 -2.81 -5.69 -1.52
CA ALA A 65 -1.92 -6.21 -2.55
C ALA A 65 -1.75 -5.21 -3.70
N ASP A 66 -0.76 -5.46 -4.55
CA ASP A 66 -0.45 -4.69 -5.73
C ASP A 66 -1.13 -5.24 -6.99
N LEU A 67 -1.52 -4.34 -7.90
CA LEU A 67 -2.04 -4.71 -9.23
C LEU A 67 -0.93 -5.20 -10.15
N GLU A 68 0.23 -4.56 -10.07
CA GLU A 68 1.38 -4.76 -10.97
C GLU A 68 0.98 -4.64 -12.46
N ALA A 69 1.37 -5.61 -13.27
CA ALA A 69 1.08 -5.64 -14.70
C ALA A 69 -0.33 -6.16 -15.05
N PHE A 70 -1.17 -6.49 -14.05
CA PHE A 70 -2.52 -6.99 -14.34
C PHE A 70 -3.41 -5.86 -14.89
N PRO A 71 -4.32 -6.17 -15.85
CA PRO A 71 -5.13 -5.13 -16.51
C PRO A 71 -6.06 -4.34 -15.59
N CYS A 72 -6.69 -5.02 -14.62
CA CYS A 72 -7.62 -4.36 -13.70
C CYS A 72 -7.79 -5.13 -12.36
N PRO A 73 -8.10 -4.43 -11.26
CA PRO A 73 -8.29 -5.04 -9.95
C PRO A 73 -9.39 -6.11 -9.91
N SER A 74 -10.53 -5.88 -10.55
CA SER A 74 -11.66 -6.82 -10.57
C SER A 74 -11.30 -8.14 -11.24
N GLY A 75 -10.60 -8.09 -12.37
CA GLY A 75 -10.10 -9.27 -13.07
C GLY A 75 -9.07 -10.05 -12.25
N LEU A 76 -8.15 -9.34 -11.57
CA LEU A 76 -7.18 -9.96 -10.67
C LEU A 76 -7.87 -10.71 -9.52
N ILE A 77 -8.84 -10.08 -8.88
CA ILE A 77 -9.62 -10.69 -7.80
C ILE A 77 -10.39 -11.92 -8.31
N ALA A 78 -11.10 -11.81 -9.43
CA ALA A 78 -11.88 -12.91 -10.01
C ALA A 78 -10.97 -14.11 -10.35
N LYS A 79 -9.81 -13.87 -10.95
CA LYS A 79 -8.82 -14.91 -11.28
C LYS A 79 -8.43 -15.75 -10.05
N HIS A 80 -8.22 -15.10 -8.91
CA HIS A 80 -7.68 -15.77 -7.73
C HIS A 80 -8.74 -16.29 -6.77
N LEU A 81 -9.84 -15.57 -6.54
CA LEU A 81 -10.90 -16.05 -5.66
C LEU A 81 -11.71 -17.19 -6.28
N ARG A 82 -11.99 -17.12 -7.59
CA ARG A 82 -12.85 -18.10 -8.31
C ARG A 82 -14.19 -18.36 -7.62
N ALA A 83 -14.65 -17.40 -6.83
CA ALA A 83 -15.89 -17.40 -6.07
C ALA A 83 -16.30 -15.95 -5.80
N ALA A 84 -17.53 -15.73 -5.38
CA ALA A 84 -17.97 -14.40 -4.95
C ALA A 84 -17.11 -13.91 -3.77
N LYS A 85 -16.65 -12.67 -3.87
CA LYS A 85 -15.94 -12.03 -2.77
C LYS A 85 -16.93 -11.68 -1.67
N HIS A 86 -16.70 -12.17 -0.44
CA HIS A 86 -17.53 -11.82 0.71
C HIS A 86 -17.50 -10.30 0.97
N ALA A 87 -18.61 -9.75 1.44
CA ALA A 87 -18.73 -8.32 1.71
C ALA A 87 -17.71 -7.82 2.76
N ASP A 88 -17.42 -8.65 3.76
CA ASP A 88 -16.45 -8.38 4.82
C ASP A 88 -15.01 -8.70 4.42
N PHE A 89 -14.73 -9.25 3.22
CA PHE A 89 -13.38 -9.31 2.71
C PHE A 89 -13.05 -7.99 2.00
N VAL A 90 -12.51 -7.04 2.73
CA VAL A 90 -12.09 -5.72 2.25
C VAL A 90 -10.76 -5.86 1.52
N LEU A 91 -10.79 -6.55 0.37
CA LEU A 91 -9.60 -6.73 -0.47
C LEU A 91 -9.37 -5.48 -1.30
N ARG A 92 -8.24 -4.82 -1.06
CA ARG A 92 -7.83 -3.58 -1.75
C ARG A 92 -6.58 -3.81 -2.56
N ILE A 93 -6.59 -3.28 -3.77
CA ILE A 93 -5.51 -3.41 -4.72
C ILE A 93 -5.00 -2.01 -5.03
N ALA A 94 -3.71 -1.75 -4.76
CA ALA A 94 -3.06 -0.52 -5.16
C ALA A 94 -2.88 -0.50 -6.68
N GLU A 95 -3.14 0.64 -7.31
CA GLU A 95 -2.95 0.80 -8.76
C GLU A 95 -1.47 0.70 -9.08
N ARG A 96 -1.11 -0.29 -9.88
CA ARG A 96 0.26 -0.78 -10.12
C ARG A 96 0.93 -1.26 -8.84
N MET A 97 1.32 -0.38 -7.93
CA MET A 97 2.05 -0.68 -6.69
C MET A 97 1.65 0.29 -5.58
N LEU A 98 1.85 -0.13 -4.33
CA LEU A 98 1.61 0.69 -3.14
C LEU A 98 2.33 2.05 -3.20
N GLU A 99 3.48 2.11 -3.85
CA GLU A 99 4.25 3.32 -4.03
C GLU A 99 3.49 4.44 -4.76
N SER A 100 2.47 4.12 -5.58
CA SER A 100 1.60 5.13 -6.19
C SER A 100 0.88 5.97 -5.13
N TRP A 101 0.48 5.35 -4.01
CA TRP A 101 -0.17 6.04 -2.90
C TRP A 101 0.79 6.94 -2.12
N PHE A 102 2.07 6.59 -2.08
CA PHE A 102 3.12 7.43 -1.47
C PHE A 102 3.43 8.64 -2.34
N LEU A 103 3.54 8.44 -3.66
CA LEU A 103 3.71 9.51 -4.66
C LEU A 103 2.55 10.52 -4.66
N ALA A 104 1.38 10.12 -4.17
CA ALA A 104 0.22 10.97 -4.04
C ALA A 104 0.30 11.93 -2.83
N ASP A 105 1.20 11.72 -1.88
CA ASP A 105 1.36 12.57 -0.70
C ASP A 105 2.46 13.60 -0.87
N ASP A 106 2.12 14.88 -0.74
CA ASP A 106 3.07 16.00 -0.88
C ASP A 106 4.21 15.96 0.16
N SER A 107 3.97 15.33 1.36
CA SER A 107 5.03 15.15 2.36
C SER A 107 6.19 14.28 1.89
N LEU A 108 6.02 13.51 0.80
CA LEU A 108 7.12 12.77 0.20
C LEU A 108 8.22 13.72 -0.32
N ALA A 109 7.83 14.88 -0.86
CA ALA A 109 8.80 15.87 -1.33
C ALA A 109 9.65 16.41 -0.18
N ASP A 110 9.03 16.72 0.96
CA ASP A 110 9.74 17.19 2.16
C ASP A 110 10.65 16.09 2.70
N PHE A 111 10.14 14.87 2.84
CA PHE A 111 10.90 13.73 3.32
C PHE A 111 12.08 13.38 2.43
N PHE A 112 11.91 13.53 1.11
CA PHE A 112 12.98 13.29 0.12
C PHE A 112 13.89 14.51 -0.07
N HIS A 113 13.63 15.65 0.57
CA HIS A 113 14.36 16.92 0.38
C HIS A 113 14.45 17.32 -1.10
N ILE A 114 13.33 17.26 -1.82
CA ILE A 114 13.18 17.65 -3.22
C ILE A 114 12.08 18.71 -3.39
N SER A 115 12.01 19.30 -4.58
CA SER A 115 10.87 20.17 -4.91
C SER A 115 9.58 19.35 -5.11
N GLY A 116 8.47 19.81 -4.55
CA GLY A 116 7.14 19.20 -4.77
C GLY A 116 6.69 19.20 -6.24
N ALA A 117 7.23 20.12 -7.05
CA ALA A 117 6.97 20.15 -8.50
C ALA A 117 7.50 18.91 -9.26
N LEU A 118 8.35 18.11 -8.63
CA LEU A 118 8.86 16.86 -9.19
C LEU A 118 7.92 15.67 -8.99
N LEU A 119 6.96 15.78 -8.08
CA LEU A 119 5.99 14.70 -7.86
C LEU A 119 5.07 14.56 -9.08
N PRO A 120 4.72 13.32 -9.47
CA PRO A 120 3.84 13.09 -10.60
C PRO A 120 2.47 13.73 -10.34
N ARG A 121 1.88 14.34 -11.38
CA ARG A 121 0.54 14.93 -11.29
C ARG A 121 -0.55 13.87 -11.09
N ASN A 122 -0.39 12.72 -11.73
CA ASN A 122 -1.30 11.58 -11.62
C ASN A 122 -0.53 10.32 -11.18
N PRO A 123 -0.37 10.10 -9.86
CA PRO A 123 0.36 8.96 -9.33
C PRO A 123 -0.19 7.59 -9.73
N ASP A 124 -1.52 7.48 -9.89
CA ASP A 124 -2.17 6.22 -10.29
C ASP A 124 -1.90 5.86 -11.78
N ALA A 125 -1.42 6.81 -12.59
CA ALA A 125 -1.03 6.57 -13.98
C ALA A 125 0.45 6.15 -14.14
N GLU A 126 1.24 6.19 -13.06
CA GLU A 126 2.64 5.75 -13.10
C GLU A 126 2.73 4.26 -13.43
N THR A 127 3.46 3.92 -14.48
CA THR A 127 3.62 2.53 -14.91
C THR A 127 4.54 1.72 -13.99
N ASN A 128 5.51 2.39 -13.38
CA ASN A 128 6.42 1.80 -12.40
C ASN A 128 6.64 2.78 -11.22
N PRO A 129 5.68 2.86 -10.27
CA PRO A 129 5.75 3.79 -9.14
C PRO A 129 7.01 3.64 -8.29
N LYS A 130 7.49 2.42 -8.09
CA LYS A 130 8.72 2.13 -7.34
C LYS A 130 9.95 2.74 -8.02
N GLN A 131 10.07 2.59 -9.33
CA GLN A 131 11.15 3.23 -10.09
C GLN A 131 11.06 4.76 -10.06
N THR A 132 9.84 5.30 -10.12
CA THR A 132 9.59 6.74 -9.98
C THR A 132 10.06 7.24 -8.62
N LEU A 133 9.78 6.52 -7.52
CA LEU A 133 10.32 6.85 -6.18
C LEU A 133 11.86 6.87 -6.16
N VAL A 134 12.51 5.84 -6.71
CA VAL A 134 13.97 5.77 -6.79
C VAL A 134 14.53 6.94 -7.60
N ASN A 135 13.91 7.29 -8.72
CA ASN A 135 14.34 8.42 -9.56
C ASN A 135 14.18 9.77 -8.83
N LEU A 136 13.14 9.93 -8.03
CA LEU A 136 12.98 11.09 -7.15
C LEU A 136 14.04 11.12 -6.05
N ALA A 137 14.34 9.98 -5.43
CA ALA A 137 15.38 9.85 -4.42
C ALA A 137 16.77 10.23 -4.95
N ARG A 138 17.09 9.91 -6.21
CA ARG A 138 18.35 10.34 -6.87
C ARG A 138 18.51 11.87 -6.90
N ARG A 139 17.41 12.61 -6.93
CA ARG A 139 17.38 14.08 -6.97
C ARG A 139 17.39 14.71 -5.56
N SER A 140 17.40 13.90 -4.52
CA SER A 140 17.46 14.37 -3.13
C SER A 140 18.74 15.15 -2.85
N ARG A 141 18.61 16.22 -2.07
CA ARG A 141 19.76 16.95 -1.51
C ARG A 141 20.45 16.17 -0.39
N SER A 142 19.77 15.18 0.22
CA SER A 142 20.34 14.32 1.27
C SER A 142 21.16 13.17 0.67
N ALA A 143 22.48 13.19 0.90
CA ALA A 143 23.37 12.10 0.46
C ALA A 143 22.98 10.76 1.12
N ARG A 144 22.59 10.79 2.40
CA ARG A 144 22.14 9.60 3.14
C ARG A 144 20.90 8.98 2.52
N LEU A 145 19.89 9.80 2.18
CA LEU A 145 18.67 9.30 1.56
C LEU A 145 18.97 8.68 0.18
N ARG A 146 19.84 9.31 -0.60
CA ARG A 146 20.28 8.71 -1.87
C ARG A 146 20.95 7.36 -1.67
N SER A 147 21.86 7.23 -0.70
CA SER A 147 22.53 5.96 -0.37
C SER A 147 21.56 4.87 0.07
N ASP A 148 20.52 5.23 0.85
CA ASP A 148 19.55 4.27 1.35
C ASP A 148 18.58 3.77 0.23
N LEU A 149 18.11 4.67 -0.64
CA LEU A 149 17.02 4.39 -1.57
C LEU A 149 17.45 4.05 -2.99
N VAL A 150 18.62 4.53 -3.42
CA VAL A 150 19.11 4.34 -4.79
C VAL A 150 20.04 3.14 -4.83
N PRO A 151 19.85 2.20 -5.78
CA PRO A 151 20.76 1.07 -5.91
C PRO A 151 22.17 1.55 -6.25
N GLU A 152 23.18 0.86 -5.74
CA GLU A 152 24.59 1.09 -6.07
C GLU A 152 24.82 0.89 -7.57
N GLU A 153 25.74 1.67 -8.13
CA GLU A 153 26.13 1.53 -9.53
C GLU A 153 26.66 0.13 -9.81
N GLY A 154 26.20 -0.49 -10.90
CA GLY A 154 26.53 -1.88 -11.23
C GLY A 154 25.73 -2.94 -10.45
N SER A 155 24.87 -2.56 -9.50
CA SER A 155 23.97 -3.49 -8.82
C SER A 155 22.83 -3.95 -9.73
N SER A 156 22.45 -5.22 -9.63
CA SER A 156 21.23 -5.76 -10.27
C SER A 156 19.93 -5.40 -9.52
N GLY A 157 20.03 -4.79 -8.33
CA GLY A 157 18.89 -4.37 -7.55
C GLY A 157 18.18 -3.17 -8.16
N ILE A 158 16.85 -3.13 -8.06
CA ILE A 158 16.03 -2.00 -8.52
C ILE A 158 15.91 -0.88 -7.46
N VAL A 159 16.26 -1.18 -6.21
CA VAL A 159 16.22 -0.26 -5.06
C VAL A 159 17.50 -0.37 -4.24
N GLY A 160 17.81 0.66 -3.45
CA GLY A 160 18.93 0.65 -2.49
C GLY A 160 18.69 -0.29 -1.31
N LYS A 161 19.76 -0.68 -0.63
CA LYS A 161 19.71 -1.62 0.52
C LYS A 161 18.89 -1.09 1.70
N GLY A 162 18.79 0.22 1.86
CA GLY A 162 18.00 0.90 2.90
C GLY A 162 16.56 1.20 2.49
N TYR A 163 16.10 0.73 1.33
CA TYR A 163 14.77 1.09 0.79
C TYR A 163 13.64 0.78 1.75
N THR A 164 13.52 -0.48 2.17
CA THR A 164 12.42 -0.90 3.05
C THR A 164 12.40 -0.14 4.38
N PRO A 165 13.49 -0.08 5.17
CA PRO A 165 13.47 0.67 6.43
C PRO A 165 13.22 2.17 6.23
N LYS A 166 13.75 2.79 5.16
CA LYS A 166 13.54 4.22 4.90
C LYS A 166 12.11 4.52 4.47
N MET A 167 11.50 3.67 3.65
CA MET A 167 10.10 3.83 3.30
C MET A 167 9.16 3.51 4.47
N THR A 168 9.50 2.57 5.35
CA THR A 168 8.78 2.35 6.62
C THR A 168 8.80 3.61 7.48
N GLU A 169 9.95 4.27 7.64
CA GLU A 169 10.06 5.55 8.35
C GLU A 169 9.14 6.62 7.73
N PHE A 170 9.10 6.72 6.39
CA PHE A 170 8.18 7.61 5.71
C PHE A 170 6.72 7.28 6.02
N ILE A 171 6.33 6.01 5.90
CA ILE A 171 4.96 5.57 6.13
C ILE A 171 4.51 5.89 7.56
N GLU A 172 5.31 5.55 8.55
CA GLU A 172 4.96 5.72 9.95
C GLU A 172 4.97 7.20 10.39
N GLY A 173 5.98 7.95 9.98
CA GLY A 173 6.19 9.32 10.43
C GLY A 173 5.47 10.40 9.60
N HIS A 174 5.44 10.24 8.30
CA HIS A 174 5.14 11.33 7.37
C HIS A 174 3.91 11.11 6.50
N TRP A 175 3.67 9.89 6.00
CA TRP A 175 2.56 9.61 5.10
C TRP A 175 1.20 9.89 5.74
N ARG A 176 0.35 10.58 5.00
CA ARG A 176 -0.99 10.99 5.42
C ARG A 176 -2.03 10.51 4.39
N PRO A 177 -2.59 9.29 4.54
CA PRO A 177 -3.55 8.72 3.59
C PRO A 177 -4.74 9.64 3.30
N ASN A 178 -5.24 10.35 4.31
CA ASN A 178 -6.36 11.30 4.15
C ASN A 178 -6.01 12.52 3.28
N ARG A 179 -4.75 12.87 3.14
CA ARG A 179 -4.28 13.90 2.20
C ARG A 179 -4.01 13.28 0.84
N ALA A 180 -3.26 12.19 0.80
CA ALA A 180 -2.85 11.50 -0.43
C ALA A 180 -4.05 11.05 -1.30
N GLN A 181 -5.18 10.65 -0.68
CA GLN A 181 -6.39 10.24 -1.41
C GLN A 181 -6.95 11.31 -2.37
N ARG A 182 -6.56 12.60 -2.20
CA ARG A 182 -6.99 13.67 -3.11
C ARG A 182 -6.35 13.55 -4.50
N ARG A 183 -5.22 12.86 -4.59
CA ARG A 183 -4.42 12.68 -5.83
C ARG A 183 -4.34 11.22 -6.28
N SER A 184 -4.95 10.28 -5.56
CA SER A 184 -5.03 8.86 -5.91
C SER A 184 -6.44 8.35 -5.74
N GLU A 185 -7.08 8.03 -6.84
CA GLU A 185 -8.43 7.47 -6.88
C GLU A 185 -8.45 6.05 -6.26
N SER A 186 -7.40 5.24 -6.53
CA SER A 186 -7.29 3.89 -5.96
C SER A 186 -7.19 3.94 -4.43
N LEU A 187 -6.44 4.88 -3.86
CA LEU A 187 -6.36 5.09 -2.42
C LEU A 187 -7.69 5.61 -1.86
N ARG A 188 -8.34 6.54 -2.53
CA ARG A 188 -9.66 7.07 -2.12
C ARG A 188 -10.69 5.95 -2.02
N ARG A 189 -10.74 5.05 -3.00
CA ARG A 189 -11.60 3.86 -2.99
C ARG A 189 -11.21 2.88 -1.89
N ALA A 190 -9.91 2.74 -1.60
CA ALA A 190 -9.45 1.88 -0.51
C ALA A 190 -9.96 2.40 0.84
N LEU A 191 -9.75 3.67 1.15
CA LEU A 191 -10.21 4.29 2.40
C LEU A 191 -11.74 4.25 2.53
N ALA A 192 -12.48 4.53 1.45
CA ALA A 192 -13.94 4.45 1.47
C ALA A 192 -14.44 3.04 1.81
N ALA A 193 -13.82 2.00 1.24
CA ALA A 193 -14.21 0.61 1.53
C ALA A 193 -13.88 0.19 2.97
N ILE A 194 -12.74 0.66 3.51
CA ILE A 194 -12.36 0.39 4.90
C ILE A 194 -13.35 1.08 5.84
N ARG A 195 -13.67 2.37 5.63
CA ARG A 195 -14.67 3.10 6.42
C ARG A 195 -16.04 2.40 6.42
N LEU A 196 -16.49 1.94 5.24
CA LEU A 196 -17.77 1.23 5.14
C LEU A 196 -17.79 -0.06 5.97
N ALA A 197 -16.66 -0.76 6.06
CA ALA A 197 -16.55 -2.00 6.85
C ALA A 197 -16.53 -1.75 8.37
N THR A 198 -16.10 -0.55 8.82
CA THR A 198 -16.05 -0.19 10.23
C THR A 198 -17.41 0.27 10.80
N VAL A 199 -18.38 0.63 9.94
CA VAL A 199 -19.69 1.15 10.38
C VAL A 199 -20.84 0.15 10.15
N ARG A 200 -20.57 -1.01 9.50
CA ARG A 200 -21.51 -2.11 9.34
C ARG A 200 -21.51 -3.00 10.57
#